data_66a708694d70d04d2832d174b3c6a8c3
#
_entry.id   66a708694d70d04d2832d174b3c6a8c3
#
_cell.length_a   1.000
_cell.length_b   1.000
_cell.length_c   1.000
_cell.angle_alpha   90.00
_cell.angle_beta   90.00
_cell.angle_gamma   90.00
#
_symmetry.space_group_name_H-M   'P 1'
#
loop_
_entity.id
_entity.type
_entity.pdbx_description
1 polymer ?
#
loop_
_entity_poly.entity_id
_entity_poly.type
_entity_poly.pdbx_seq_one_letter_code
_entity_poly.pdbx_strand_id
1 'polypeptide(L)'
;EESMHKEVLELKLNTLFSNLERPKNLQKLVLKTAEKIYSVNIQDIINCESDKNYTTFYFINAPKLVVSTTLKEYETLLKPFNFFRAHQSHLINMLYFDHFIKTDGGNTIVMKNKNKIPLATRKKEEFLTLIGLH
;
A
#
# COMPACT_ATOMS: atom_id res chain seq x y z
N GLU A 1 3.81 -11.08 -21.98
CA GLU A 1 3.46 -11.69 -22.13
C GLU A 1 3.15 -11.70 -22.32
N GLU A 2 3.56 -11.44 -21.97
CA GLU A 2 3.24 -12.07 -22.11
C GLU A 2 2.77 -12.27 -22.21
N SER A 3 3.15 -12.01 -21.88
CA SER A 3 2.68 -12.71 -21.95
C SER A 3 2.39 -12.93 -22.17
N MET A 4 2.61 -12.99 -21.97
CA MET A 4 2.25 -13.79 -22.08
C MET A 4 1.96 -14.07 -22.11
N HIS A 5 2.25 -13.98 -21.59
CA HIS A 5 1.96 -14.76 -21.69
C HIS A 5 1.51 -14.91 -21.69
N LYS A 6 1.76 -14.75 -21.42
CA LYS A 6 1.43 -15.30 -21.36
C LYS A 6 0.68 -15.37 -21.35
N GLU A 7 0.80 -14.96 -20.94
CA GLU A 7 0.17 -15.49 -20.83
C GLU A 7 -0.15 -15.79 -20.70
N VAL A 8 0.09 -15.80 -20.24
CA VAL A 8 -0.25 -16.58 -19.97
C VAL A 8 -0.26 -16.73 -19.83
N LEU A 9 0.24 -16.61 -19.59
CA LEU A 9 0.23 -17.27 -19.40
C LEU A 9 -0.33 -17.07 -19.30
N GLU A 10 -0.09 -16.74 -19.17
CA GLU A 10 -0.62 -17.10 -19.01
C GLU A 10 -1.19 -17.20 -18.89
N LEU A 11 -1.03 -17.26 -18.59
CA LEU A 11 -1.62 -17.82 -18.39
C LEU A 11 -1.77 -18.16 -18.22
N LYS A 12 -1.27 -18.31 -17.94
CA LYS A 12 -1.38 -18.91 -17.68
C LYS A 12 -1.33 -18.87 -17.36
N LEU A 13 -0.81 -18.60 -17.13
CA LEU A 13 -0.73 -19.06 -16.84
C LEU A 13 -1.33 -18.82 -16.58
N ASN A 14 -1.38 -18.76 -16.42
CA ASN A 14 -2.11 -19.00 -16.10
C ASN A 14 -2.53 -19.21 -15.93
N THR A 15 -2.31 -19.46 -15.60
CA THR A 15 -2.69 -19.95 -15.24
C THR A 15 -2.26 -20.23 -15.24
N LEU A 16 -1.39 -20.46 -15.23
CA LEU A 16 -0.94 -20.80 -15.09
C LEU A 16 -0.76 -20.30 -14.93
N PHE A 17 -0.74 -20.26 -14.79
CA PHE A 17 -0.69 -20.16 -14.66
C PHE A 17 -1.22 -19.70 -14.52
N SER A 18 -1.29 -20.01 -14.53
CA SER A 18 -1.94 -19.78 -14.24
C SER A 18 -2.03 -19.50 -14.39
N ASN A 19 -1.86 -19.80 -14.55
CA ASN A 19 -1.94 -19.51 -14.25
C ASN A 19 -1.24 -18.85 -14.42
N LEU A 20 -0.88 -19.02 -15.18
CA LEU A 20 0.01 -18.28 -14.67
C LEU A 20 -0.40 -17.13 -13.86
N GLU A 21 -0.13 -17.12 -12.80
CA GLU A 21 -0.50 -16.09 -11.88
C GLU A 21 0.22 -14.80 -12.17
N ARG A 22 -0.47 -13.65 -12.10
CA ARG A 22 0.19 -12.37 -12.23
C ARG A 22 1.07 -12.08 -11.04
N PRO A 23 2.28 -11.52 -11.22
CA PRO A 23 3.04 -10.97 -10.10
C PRO A 23 2.25 -9.86 -9.40
N LYS A 24 2.38 -9.77 -8.09
CA LYS A 24 1.63 -8.76 -7.33
C LYS A 24 1.96 -7.33 -7.73
N ASN A 25 3.22 -7.09 -8.16
CA ASN A 25 3.62 -5.75 -8.57
C ASN A 25 2.95 -5.28 -9.85
N LEU A 26 2.19 -6.15 -10.54
CA LEU A 26 1.43 -5.76 -11.72
C LEU A 26 -0.04 -5.54 -11.43
N GLN A 27 -0.44 -5.63 -10.17
CA GLN A 27 -1.83 -5.43 -9.80
C GLN A 27 -2.21 -3.97 -9.81
N LYS A 28 -3.45 -3.71 -10.18
CA LYS A 28 -3.97 -2.35 -10.29
C LYS A 28 -5.06 -2.10 -9.25
N LEU A 29 -5.20 -0.85 -8.88
CA LEU A 29 -6.27 -0.40 -8.02
C LEU A 29 -7.00 0.74 -8.71
N VAL A 30 -8.33 0.70 -8.71
CA VAL A 30 -9.14 1.75 -9.32
C VAL A 30 -9.52 2.75 -8.25
N LEU A 31 -9.21 4.02 -8.48
CA LEU A 31 -9.51 5.10 -7.55
C LEU A 31 -10.43 6.09 -8.22
N LYS A 32 -11.51 6.46 -7.52
CA LYS A 32 -12.49 7.41 -8.04
C LYS A 32 -12.38 8.73 -7.30
N THR A 33 -12.12 9.80 -8.04
CA THR A 33 -12.23 11.15 -7.52
C THR A 33 -13.56 11.73 -7.96
N ALA A 34 -13.82 12.99 -7.61
CA ALA A 34 -15.09 13.64 -7.98
C ALA A 34 -15.31 13.68 -9.49
N GLU A 35 -14.21 13.74 -10.26
CA GLU A 35 -14.32 13.97 -11.71
C GLU A 35 -13.70 12.89 -12.56
N LYS A 36 -12.88 12.02 -11.99
CA LYS A 36 -12.09 11.06 -12.78
C LYS A 36 -12.01 9.71 -12.11
N ILE A 37 -11.76 8.71 -12.94
CA ILE A 37 -11.46 7.36 -12.46
C ILE A 37 -10.03 7.07 -12.89
N TYR A 38 -9.21 6.69 -11.92
CA TYR A 38 -7.80 6.39 -12.15
C TYR A 38 -7.52 4.91 -11.95
N SER A 39 -6.66 4.37 -12.79
CA SER A 39 -6.11 3.03 -12.58
C SER A 39 -4.67 3.21 -12.16
N VAL A 40 -4.31 2.79 -10.95
CA VAL A 40 -2.96 2.98 -10.42
C VAL A 40 -2.32 1.64 -10.12
N ASN A 41 -1.01 1.58 -10.22
CA ASN A 41 -0.26 0.40 -9.83
C ASN A 41 -0.16 0.36 -8.32
N ILE A 42 -0.56 -0.76 -7.73
CA ILE A 42 -0.51 -0.88 -6.26
C ILE A 42 0.92 -0.69 -5.76
N GLN A 43 1.90 -1.19 -6.50
CA GLN A 43 3.28 -1.06 -6.06
C GLN A 43 3.80 0.38 -6.05
N ASP A 44 3.10 1.29 -6.75
CA ASP A 44 3.51 2.70 -6.77
C ASP A 44 2.96 3.48 -5.59
N ILE A 45 2.06 2.91 -4.80
CA ILE A 45 1.49 3.57 -3.64
C ILE A 45 2.47 3.48 -2.48
N ILE A 46 2.86 4.63 -1.93
CA ILE A 46 3.77 4.67 -0.78
C ILE A 46 2.97 4.54 0.51
N ASN A 47 1.94 5.37 0.66
CA ASN A 47 1.11 5.33 1.85
C ASN A 47 -0.21 6.02 1.59
N CYS A 48 -1.17 5.77 2.48
CA CYS A 48 -2.50 6.36 2.43
C CYS A 48 -2.79 7.00 3.77
N GLU A 49 -3.46 8.13 3.74
CA GLU A 49 -3.77 8.87 4.95
C GLU A 49 -5.25 9.26 4.93
N SER A 50 -5.95 8.99 6.03
CA SER A 50 -7.35 9.40 6.11
C SER A 50 -7.46 10.79 6.76
N ASP A 51 -8.41 11.57 6.25
CA ASP A 51 -8.75 12.86 6.79
C ASP A 51 -10.25 12.99 6.68
N LYS A 52 -10.94 12.83 7.81
CA LYS A 52 -12.39 12.82 7.86
C LYS A 52 -12.92 11.68 6.98
N ASN A 53 -13.68 12.00 5.93
CA ASN A 53 -14.26 10.97 5.07
C ASN A 53 -13.44 10.73 3.81
N TYR A 54 -12.24 11.30 3.74
CA TYR A 54 -11.41 11.21 2.54
C TYR A 54 -10.15 10.43 2.82
N THR A 55 -9.62 9.80 1.78
CA THR A 55 -8.34 9.11 1.84
C THR A 55 -7.42 9.71 0.80
N THR A 56 -6.21 10.10 1.21
CA THR A 56 -5.21 10.64 0.32
C THR A 56 -4.19 9.55 0.03
N PHE A 57 -3.91 9.31 -1.25
CA PHE A 57 -2.91 8.35 -1.70
C PHE A 57 -1.67 9.09 -2.14
N TYR A 58 -0.51 8.64 -1.64
CA TYR A 58 0.79 9.19 -2.01
C TYR A 58 1.52 8.16 -2.87
N PHE A 59 2.08 8.61 -3.99
CA PHE A 59 2.70 7.74 -4.97
C PHE A 59 4.18 8.06 -5.14
N ILE A 60 4.96 7.09 -5.59
CA ILE A 60 6.39 7.28 -5.78
C ILE A 60 6.70 8.15 -7.01
N ASN A 61 5.81 8.14 -8.00
CA ASN A 61 6.09 8.78 -9.28
C ASN A 61 4.94 9.61 -9.83
N ALA A 62 4.01 10.03 -8.98
CA ALA A 62 2.85 10.79 -9.43
C ALA A 62 2.33 11.67 -8.31
N PRO A 63 1.56 12.71 -8.63
CA PRO A 63 0.94 13.56 -7.59
C PRO A 63 -0.05 12.78 -6.75
N LYS A 64 -0.27 13.25 -5.54
CA LYS A 64 -1.22 12.59 -4.63
C LYS A 64 -2.64 12.68 -5.19
N LEU A 65 -3.47 11.73 -4.80
CA LEU A 65 -4.88 11.69 -5.16
C LEU A 65 -5.72 11.62 -3.89
N VAL A 66 -6.85 12.32 -3.89
CA VAL A 66 -7.79 12.31 -2.77
C VAL A 66 -9.09 11.67 -3.23
N VAL A 67 -9.53 10.65 -2.50
CA VAL A 67 -10.75 9.91 -2.84
C VAL A 67 -11.69 9.91 -1.64
N SER A 68 -12.97 9.65 -1.87
CA SER A 68 -13.99 9.72 -0.81
C SER A 68 -14.24 8.37 -0.13
N THR A 69 -13.51 7.33 -0.49
CA THR A 69 -13.65 6.01 0.13
C THR A 69 -12.83 5.95 1.41
N THR A 70 -13.30 5.22 2.41
CA THR A 70 -12.64 5.18 3.71
C THR A 70 -11.37 4.36 3.69
N LEU A 71 -10.46 4.69 4.60
CA LEU A 71 -9.18 3.99 4.71
C LEU A 71 -9.39 2.51 5.07
N LYS A 72 -10.43 2.20 5.83
CA LYS A 72 -10.69 0.82 6.22
C LYS A 72 -10.93 -0.08 5.01
N GLU A 73 -11.62 0.43 4.00
CA GLU A 73 -11.86 -0.37 2.79
C GLU A 73 -10.55 -0.65 2.07
N TYR A 74 -9.65 0.33 2.03
CA TYR A 74 -8.36 0.12 1.39
C TYR A 74 -7.45 -0.79 2.20
N GLU A 75 -7.58 -0.76 3.52
CA GLU A 75 -6.84 -1.70 4.35
C GLU A 75 -7.16 -3.14 3.94
N THR A 76 -8.44 -3.44 3.75
CA THR A 76 -8.87 -4.77 3.34
C THR A 76 -8.35 -5.13 1.96
N LEU A 77 -8.49 -4.20 1.01
CA LEU A 77 -8.08 -4.45 -0.37
C LEU A 77 -6.57 -4.59 -0.53
N LEU A 78 -5.79 -3.84 0.26
CA LEU A 78 -4.36 -3.78 0.07
C LEU A 78 -3.58 -4.70 1.01
N LYS A 79 -4.25 -5.34 1.95
CA LYS A 79 -3.58 -6.24 2.89
C LYS A 79 -2.76 -7.33 2.19
N PRO A 80 -3.24 -7.96 1.12
CA PRO A 80 -2.44 -9.00 0.46
C PRO A 80 -1.17 -8.49 -0.20
N PHE A 81 -1.01 -7.17 -0.31
CA PHE A 81 0.11 -6.56 -1.01
C PHE A 81 1.11 -5.94 -0.04
N ASN A 82 1.12 -6.44 1.20
CA ASN A 82 2.10 -6.04 2.21
C ASN A 82 1.91 -4.60 2.69
N PHE A 83 0.66 -4.18 2.80
CA PHE A 83 0.31 -2.91 3.43
C PHE A 83 -0.01 -3.15 4.91
N PHE A 84 0.37 -2.19 5.73
CA PHE A 84 0.23 -2.28 7.18
C PHE A 84 -0.51 -1.05 7.72
N ARG A 85 -1.54 -1.28 8.53
CA ARG A 85 -2.30 -0.19 9.16
C ARG A 85 -1.54 0.28 10.39
N ALA A 86 -0.69 1.29 10.21
CA ALA A 86 0.22 1.75 11.26
C ALA A 86 -0.50 2.58 12.32
N HIS A 87 -1.61 3.19 11.95
CA HIS A 87 -2.32 4.12 12.80
C HIS A 87 -3.77 4.17 12.32
N GLN A 88 -4.66 4.69 13.16
CA GLN A 88 -6.06 4.85 12.77
C GLN A 88 -6.19 5.60 11.46
N SER A 89 -5.30 6.54 11.21
CA SER A 89 -5.36 7.40 10.03
C SER A 89 -4.31 7.09 8.98
N HIS A 90 -3.52 6.03 9.13
CA HIS A 90 -2.41 5.77 8.21
C HIS A 90 -2.28 4.32 7.83
N LEU A 91 -2.16 4.09 6.53
CA LEU A 91 -1.92 2.77 5.94
C LEU A 91 -0.65 2.90 5.09
N ILE A 92 0.34 2.05 5.32
CA ILE A 92 1.62 2.18 4.64
C ILE A 92 1.96 0.93 3.83
N ASN A 93 2.68 1.14 2.73
CA ASN A 93 3.23 0.07 1.93
C ASN A 93 4.62 -0.26 2.49
N MET A 94 4.79 -1.46 3.03
CA MET A 94 6.04 -1.84 3.68
C MET A 94 7.22 -1.84 2.71
N LEU A 95 6.96 -1.93 1.42
CA LEU A 95 8.01 -1.84 0.40
C LEU A 95 8.79 -0.54 0.49
N TYR A 96 8.13 0.54 0.92
CA TYR A 96 8.75 1.87 0.96
C TYR A 96 9.10 2.32 2.37
N PHE A 97 9.16 1.40 3.31
CA PHE A 97 9.65 1.71 4.65
C PHE A 97 11.14 2.07 4.58
N ASP A 98 11.49 3.21 5.17
CA ASP A 98 12.88 3.66 5.19
C ASP A 98 13.52 3.43 6.55
N HIS A 99 12.98 4.07 7.60
CA HIS A 99 13.52 3.87 8.93
C HIS A 99 12.47 4.21 9.99
N PHE A 100 12.80 3.90 11.22
CA PHE A 100 11.90 4.01 12.36
C PHE A 100 12.59 4.83 13.44
N ILE A 101 11.90 5.84 13.94
CA ILE A 101 12.43 6.72 14.98
C ILE A 101 11.72 6.41 16.28
N LYS A 102 12.50 6.07 17.31
CA LYS A 102 11.96 5.83 18.65
C LYS A 102 12.17 7.10 19.46
N THR A 103 11.11 7.59 20.08
CA THR A 103 11.21 8.76 20.96
C THR A 103 10.34 8.54 22.17
N ASP A 104 10.58 9.35 23.20
CA ASP A 104 9.76 9.28 24.42
C ASP A 104 8.33 9.75 24.15
N GLY A 105 8.14 10.62 23.18
CA GLY A 105 6.82 11.15 22.83
C GLY A 105 6.05 10.29 21.85
N GLY A 106 6.62 9.17 21.43
CA GLY A 106 5.97 8.29 20.48
C GLY A 106 6.93 7.74 19.45
N ASN A 107 6.41 6.87 18.62
CA ASN A 107 7.21 6.21 17.59
C ASN A 107 6.76 6.68 16.21
N THR A 108 7.72 6.88 15.33
CA THR A 108 7.45 7.42 13.99
C THR A 108 8.10 6.54 12.94
N ILE A 109 7.32 6.17 11.93
CA ILE A 109 7.81 5.45 10.75
C ILE A 109 8.09 6.51 9.68
N VAL A 110 9.27 6.44 9.07
CA VAL A 110 9.61 7.34 7.98
C VAL A 110 9.66 6.56 6.70
N MET A 111 8.91 7.01 5.70
CA MET A 111 8.83 6.35 4.40
C MET A 111 9.90 6.91 3.47
N LYS A 112 10.12 6.21 2.33
CA LYS A 112 11.12 6.63 1.36
C LYS A 112 10.87 8.02 0.80
N ASN A 113 9.61 8.48 0.79
CA ASN A 113 9.28 9.81 0.33
C ASN A 113 9.39 10.86 1.44
N LYS A 114 9.93 10.46 2.60
CA LYS A 114 10.13 11.30 3.78
C LYS A 114 8.86 11.63 4.55
N ASN A 115 7.72 11.05 4.17
CA ASN A 115 6.51 11.19 4.96
C ASN A 115 6.72 10.53 6.32
N LYS A 116 6.28 11.19 7.37
CA LYS A 116 6.38 10.69 8.74
C LYS A 116 5.04 10.16 9.18
N ILE A 117 5.01 8.92 9.59
CA ILE A 117 3.79 8.20 9.91
C ILE A 117 3.81 7.85 11.40
N PRO A 118 2.86 8.34 12.18
CA PRO A 118 2.81 7.94 13.59
C PRO A 118 2.43 6.46 13.69
N LEU A 119 3.11 5.75 14.58
CA LEU A 119 2.80 4.35 14.83
C LEU A 119 2.00 4.26 16.12
N ALA A 120 0.78 3.70 16.03
CA ALA A 120 -0.05 3.51 17.20
C ALA A 120 0.66 2.57 18.19
N THR A 121 0.59 2.90 19.48
CA THR A 121 1.28 2.13 20.51
C THR A 121 0.92 0.64 20.43
N ARG A 122 -0.36 0.33 20.23
CA ARG A 122 -0.81 -1.05 20.18
C ARG A 122 -0.35 -1.80 18.94
N LYS A 123 0.21 -1.09 17.94
CA LYS A 123 0.68 -1.71 16.71
C LYS A 123 2.19 -1.92 16.70
N LYS A 124 2.89 -1.48 17.74
CA LYS A 124 4.34 -1.50 17.75
C LYS A 124 4.91 -2.92 17.63
N GLU A 125 4.37 -3.86 18.40
CA GLU A 125 4.86 -5.23 18.37
C GLU A 125 4.68 -5.86 17.01
N GLU A 126 3.52 -5.67 16.43
CA GLU A 126 3.23 -6.20 15.10
C GLU A 126 4.18 -5.61 14.07
N PHE A 127 4.42 -4.29 14.15
CA PHE A 127 5.32 -3.63 13.21
C PHE A 127 6.74 -4.16 13.32
N LEU A 128 7.24 -4.28 14.54
CA LEU A 128 8.62 -4.77 14.73
C LEU A 128 8.77 -6.19 14.20
N THR A 129 7.75 -7.02 14.39
CA THR A 129 7.77 -8.38 13.85
C THR A 129 7.82 -8.35 12.32
N LEU A 130 7.04 -7.46 11.71
CA LEU A 130 7.01 -7.37 10.24
C LEU A 130 8.35 -6.98 9.64
N ILE A 131 9.13 -6.16 10.34
CA ILE A 131 10.44 -5.74 9.82
C ILE A 131 11.57 -6.66 10.27
N GLY A 132 11.23 -7.76 10.97
CA GLY A 132 12.22 -8.75 11.33
C GLY A 132 12.83 -8.60 12.72
N LEU A 133 12.31 -7.71 13.55
CA LEU A 133 12.76 -7.54 14.91
C LEU A 133 11.78 -8.20 15.88
N HIS A 134 12.30 -8.98 16.82
CA HIS A 134 11.50 -9.69 17.79
C HIS A 134 11.81 -9.27 19.21
#